data_decbd9622f370556ececa1bf029607ba
#
_entry.id   decbd9622f370556ececa1bf029607ba
#
_cell.length_a   1.000
_cell.length_b   1.000
_cell.length_c   1.000
_cell.angle_alpha   90.00
_cell.angle_beta   90.00
_cell.angle_gamma   90.00
#
_symmetry.space_group_name_H-M   'P 1'
#
loop_
_entity.id
_entity.type
_entity.pdbx_description
1 polymer ?
#
loop_
_entity_poly.entity_id
_entity_poly.type
_entity_poly.pdbx_seq_one_letter_code
_entity_poly.pdbx_strand_id
1 'polypeptide(L)'
;LIYADVKADKSKDIKEVAVYYSYGEYDHLVRNWHKKVCDAISPDQFLAKLDVGVTEGPIFAFCKVEYHDGIALCSLEDYQELAEFEIKKTVDLDSRIVYEGAMGTGSFAEEADKAILLKSGLMVASTPLGLKGVMSNYGELINYQIGAKAPFNKGRILQIDAYSYEDIDLEIKLVAKEDDKVEIFAVTSPMQTGDGAFVSHKFLPNDFKNSIMMPLEDWDKIKAIKIVNKNVIIGKIIFI
;
A
#
# COMPACT_ATOMS: atom_id res chain seq x y z
N LEU A 1 20.46 6.66 -9.99
CA LEU A 1 19.65 7.75 -9.44
C LEU A 1 18.81 8.33 -10.56
N ILE A 2 17.51 8.41 -10.35
CA ILE A 2 16.59 9.08 -11.26
C ILE A 2 16.24 10.41 -10.65
N TYR A 3 16.16 11.44 -11.49
CA TYR A 3 15.75 12.77 -11.09
C TYR A 3 14.48 13.13 -11.87
N ALA A 4 13.50 13.70 -11.16
CA ALA A 4 12.35 14.33 -11.77
C ALA A 4 12.55 15.85 -11.70
N ASP A 5 12.52 16.50 -12.87
CA ASP A 5 12.57 17.97 -13.01
C ASP A 5 11.14 18.49 -13.16
N VAL A 6 10.72 19.34 -12.24
CA VAL A 6 9.34 19.85 -12.18
C VAL A 6 9.36 21.36 -12.32
N LYS A 7 8.57 21.88 -13.26
CA LYS A 7 8.35 23.31 -13.44
C LYS A 7 6.98 23.70 -12.89
N ALA A 8 6.95 24.68 -12.01
CA ALA A 8 5.73 25.19 -11.39
C ALA A 8 5.45 26.65 -11.79
N ASP A 9 4.18 27.05 -11.69
CA ASP A 9 3.79 28.44 -11.91
C ASP A 9 4.24 29.31 -10.74
N LYS A 10 5.30 30.08 -10.94
CA LYS A 10 5.88 31.00 -9.94
C LYS A 10 5.06 32.26 -9.69
N SER A 11 3.99 32.50 -10.47
CA SER A 11 3.08 33.62 -10.23
C SER A 11 2.21 33.41 -8.99
N LYS A 12 2.16 32.20 -8.48
CA LYS A 12 1.42 31.79 -7.29
C LYS A 12 2.37 31.40 -6.17
N ASP A 13 1.90 31.58 -4.94
CA ASP A 13 2.67 31.20 -3.75
C ASP A 13 2.62 29.68 -3.55
N ILE A 14 3.75 29.01 -3.81
CA ILE A 14 3.87 27.55 -3.81
C ILE A 14 4.04 27.06 -2.37
N LYS A 15 3.15 26.18 -1.96
CA LYS A 15 3.18 25.53 -0.65
C LYS A 15 4.06 24.28 -0.65
N GLU A 16 3.87 23.39 -1.62
CA GLU A 16 4.61 22.14 -1.75
C GLU A 16 4.68 21.71 -3.22
N VAL A 17 5.82 21.17 -3.61
CA VAL A 17 5.98 20.44 -4.87
C VAL A 17 6.44 19.03 -4.54
N ALA A 18 5.74 18.02 -5.05
CA ALA A 18 6.06 16.63 -4.82
C ALA A 18 5.91 15.81 -6.10
N VAL A 19 6.76 14.78 -6.25
CA VAL A 19 6.62 13.74 -7.25
C VAL A 19 6.04 12.50 -6.59
N TYR A 20 5.00 11.96 -7.20
CA TYR A 20 4.45 10.66 -6.89
C TYR A 20 4.95 9.68 -7.94
N TYR A 21 5.53 8.56 -7.52
CA TYR A 21 6.10 7.59 -8.44
C TYR A 21 5.90 6.16 -7.96
N SER A 22 5.81 5.24 -8.91
CA SER A 22 5.74 3.80 -8.69
C SER A 22 6.66 3.11 -9.66
N TYR A 23 7.27 1.99 -9.28
CA TYR A 23 8.23 1.28 -10.12
C TYR A 23 8.11 -0.24 -9.99
N GLY A 24 8.56 -0.94 -11.04
CA GLY A 24 8.66 -2.41 -11.09
C GLY A 24 7.35 -3.13 -11.36
N GLU A 25 6.22 -2.42 -11.54
CA GLU A 25 4.91 -3.06 -11.73
C GLU A 25 4.06 -2.33 -12.78
N TYR A 26 3.65 -3.06 -13.82
CA TYR A 26 2.80 -2.55 -14.91
C TYR A 26 1.33 -2.45 -14.51
N ASP A 27 0.85 -3.40 -13.70
CA ASP A 27 -0.55 -3.44 -13.29
C ASP A 27 -0.84 -2.30 -12.32
N HIS A 28 -1.71 -1.36 -12.75
CA HIS A 28 -2.10 -0.19 -11.96
C HIS A 28 -2.76 -0.54 -10.62
N LEU A 29 -3.37 -1.74 -10.51
CA LEU A 29 -4.04 -2.18 -9.27
C LEU A 29 -3.05 -2.57 -8.17
N VAL A 30 -1.82 -2.91 -8.53
CA VAL A 30 -0.78 -3.33 -7.58
C VAL A 30 0.36 -2.32 -7.44
N ARG A 31 0.29 -1.16 -8.13
CA ARG A 31 1.30 -0.11 -8.05
C ARG A 31 1.40 0.45 -6.63
N ASN A 32 2.63 0.50 -6.13
CA ASN A 32 2.95 1.14 -4.86
C ASN A 32 3.45 2.56 -5.11
N TRP A 33 2.59 3.55 -4.84
CA TRP A 33 2.91 4.95 -5.02
C TRP A 33 3.74 5.50 -3.85
N HIS A 34 4.91 6.03 -4.18
CA HIS A 34 5.80 6.74 -3.26
C HIS A 34 5.64 8.24 -3.47
N LYS A 35 5.69 9.01 -2.38
CA LYS A 35 5.74 10.48 -2.43
C LYS A 35 7.16 10.95 -2.15
N LYS A 36 7.70 11.82 -3.00
CA LYS A 36 8.96 12.52 -2.76
C LYS A 36 8.75 14.02 -2.90
N VAL A 37 8.97 14.75 -1.82
CA VAL A 37 8.97 16.21 -1.85
C VAL A 37 10.21 16.67 -2.61
N CYS A 38 10.04 17.65 -3.50
CA CYS A 38 11.09 18.18 -4.33
C CYS A 38 11.90 19.26 -3.61
N ASP A 39 13.18 19.31 -3.90
CA ASP A 39 14.06 20.41 -3.51
C ASP A 39 13.94 21.55 -4.53
N ALA A 40 13.79 22.78 -4.07
CA ALA A 40 13.75 23.95 -4.94
C ALA A 40 15.16 24.24 -5.48
N ILE A 41 15.30 24.31 -6.81
CA ILE A 41 16.54 24.74 -7.48
C ILE A 41 16.44 26.22 -7.83
N SER A 42 15.25 26.67 -8.24
CA SER A 42 14.93 28.08 -8.54
C SER A 42 13.46 28.34 -8.12
N PRO A 43 12.96 29.56 -8.22
CA PRO A 43 11.56 29.86 -7.85
C PRO A 43 10.49 29.11 -8.63
N ASP A 44 10.84 28.55 -9.78
CA ASP A 44 9.92 27.84 -10.66
C ASP A 44 10.41 26.43 -11.05
N GLN A 45 11.60 26.01 -10.55
CA GLN A 45 12.18 24.73 -10.88
C GLN A 45 12.50 23.94 -9.61
N PHE A 46 12.06 22.70 -9.58
CA PHE A 46 12.16 21.80 -8.46
C PHE A 46 12.72 20.46 -8.91
N LEU A 47 13.49 19.79 -8.06
CA LEU A 47 14.12 18.51 -8.35
C LEU A 47 13.78 17.51 -7.28
N ALA A 48 13.35 16.32 -7.70
CA ALA A 48 13.22 15.17 -6.81
C ALA A 48 14.21 14.07 -7.20
N LYS A 49 14.94 13.59 -6.22
CA LYS A 49 15.75 12.39 -6.32
C LYS A 49 14.86 11.21 -5.99
N LEU A 50 14.56 10.36 -6.98
CA LEU A 50 13.70 9.20 -6.82
C LEU A 50 14.52 7.97 -6.39
N ASP A 51 14.07 7.35 -5.31
CA ASP A 51 14.69 6.17 -4.75
C ASP A 51 13.95 4.94 -5.30
N VAL A 52 14.63 4.12 -6.09
CA VAL A 52 14.06 2.91 -6.70
C VAL A 52 14.71 1.66 -6.15
N GLY A 53 13.88 0.66 -5.81
CA GLY A 53 14.33 -0.61 -5.22
C GLY A 53 14.63 -1.69 -6.25
N VAL A 54 14.35 -1.44 -7.54
CA VAL A 54 14.57 -2.36 -8.66
C VAL A 54 15.34 -1.68 -9.76
N THR A 55 15.95 -2.45 -10.65
CA THR A 55 16.76 -1.94 -11.76
C THR A 55 16.11 -2.15 -13.13
N GLU A 56 15.03 -2.92 -13.17
CA GLU A 56 14.27 -3.28 -14.37
C GLU A 56 12.78 -3.06 -14.16
N GLY A 57 12.02 -3.02 -15.24
CA GLY A 57 10.59 -2.78 -15.28
C GLY A 57 10.23 -1.30 -15.38
N PRO A 58 8.94 -0.97 -15.32
CA PRO A 58 8.45 0.38 -15.53
C PRO A 58 8.72 1.29 -14.32
N ILE A 59 8.86 2.57 -14.57
CA ILE A 59 8.64 3.64 -13.61
C ILE A 59 7.52 4.54 -14.12
N PHE A 60 6.52 4.78 -13.29
CA PHE A 60 5.44 5.73 -13.53
C PHE A 60 5.61 6.89 -12.57
N ALA A 61 5.43 8.11 -13.03
CA ALA A 61 5.54 9.28 -12.19
C ALA A 61 4.57 10.39 -12.62
N PHE A 62 4.08 11.15 -11.67
CA PHE A 62 3.43 12.44 -11.91
C PHE A 62 3.83 13.42 -10.82
N CYS A 63 3.80 14.70 -11.14
CA CYS A 63 4.03 15.73 -10.13
C CYS A 63 2.71 16.34 -9.62
N LYS A 64 2.74 16.81 -8.37
CA LYS A 64 1.69 17.60 -7.73
C LYS A 64 2.31 18.88 -7.18
N VAL A 65 1.72 20.01 -7.54
CA VAL A 65 2.05 21.33 -6.98
C VAL A 65 0.87 21.79 -6.15
N GLU A 66 1.09 22.07 -4.89
CA GLU A 66 0.11 22.68 -3.99
C GLU A 66 0.45 24.14 -3.77
N TYR A 67 -0.53 25.02 -3.84
CA TYR A 67 -0.40 26.46 -3.58
C TYR A 67 -1.06 26.83 -2.26
N HIS A 68 -0.61 27.93 -1.67
CA HIS A 68 -1.17 28.42 -0.39
C HIS A 68 -2.63 28.85 -0.49
N ASP A 69 -3.14 29.14 -1.68
CA ASP A 69 -4.54 29.45 -1.94
C ASP A 69 -5.46 28.20 -1.91
N GLY A 70 -4.90 27.01 -1.64
CA GLY A 70 -5.62 25.73 -1.57
C GLY A 70 -5.79 25.04 -2.92
N ILE A 71 -5.29 25.60 -4.01
CA ILE A 71 -5.30 24.97 -5.33
C ILE A 71 -4.19 23.92 -5.39
N ALA A 72 -4.48 22.78 -6.00
CA ALA A 72 -3.49 21.78 -6.34
C ALA A 72 -3.59 21.41 -7.82
N LEU A 73 -2.45 21.34 -8.50
CA LEU A 73 -2.32 20.96 -9.89
C LEU A 73 -1.48 19.71 -9.99
N CYS A 74 -1.90 18.75 -10.84
CA CYS A 74 -1.12 17.55 -11.14
C CYS A 74 -0.73 17.56 -12.63
N SER A 75 0.47 17.04 -12.94
CA SER A 75 0.82 16.69 -14.31
C SER A 75 0.06 15.44 -14.76
N LEU A 76 0.15 15.13 -16.05
CA LEU A 76 -0.15 13.80 -16.53
C LEU A 76 0.87 12.80 -15.97
N GLU A 77 0.49 11.54 -15.91
CA GLU A 77 1.39 10.44 -15.60
C GLU A 77 2.39 10.25 -16.75
N ASP A 78 3.67 10.18 -16.42
CA ASP A 78 4.75 9.83 -17.33
C ASP A 78 5.21 8.40 -17.06
N TYR A 79 5.72 7.73 -18.10
CA TYR A 79 6.15 6.35 -18.06
C TYR A 79 7.50 6.17 -18.75
N GLN A 80 8.39 5.43 -18.13
CA GLN A 80 9.68 5.06 -18.69
C GLN A 80 10.12 3.66 -18.21
N GLU A 81 11.01 3.01 -18.96
CA GLU A 81 11.61 1.75 -18.55
C GLU A 81 12.89 1.98 -17.74
N LEU A 82 12.97 1.36 -16.56
CA LEU A 82 14.14 1.48 -15.68
C LEU A 82 15.42 0.92 -16.33
N ALA A 83 15.28 -0.06 -17.21
CA ALA A 83 16.41 -0.64 -17.96
C ALA A 83 17.08 0.35 -18.92
N GLU A 84 16.41 1.45 -19.30
CA GLU A 84 16.98 2.51 -20.14
C GLU A 84 17.95 3.41 -19.36
N PHE A 85 17.93 3.31 -18.04
CA PHE A 85 18.81 4.05 -17.15
C PHE A 85 19.86 3.10 -16.55
N GLU A 86 21.11 3.48 -16.51
CA GLU A 86 22.16 2.76 -15.76
C GLU A 86 21.96 2.92 -14.24
N ILE A 87 20.90 2.29 -13.69
CA ILE A 87 20.49 2.46 -12.32
C ILE A 87 21.22 1.44 -11.43
N LYS A 88 21.85 1.92 -10.38
CA LYS A 88 22.25 1.09 -9.25
C LYS A 88 21.11 1.14 -8.22
N LYS A 89 20.70 -0.02 -7.71
CA LYS A 89 19.74 -0.12 -6.61
C LYS A 89 20.17 0.79 -5.46
N THR A 90 19.38 1.82 -5.14
CA THR A 90 19.77 2.87 -4.20
C THR A 90 19.17 2.69 -2.81
N VAL A 91 18.11 1.89 -2.71
CA VAL A 91 17.37 1.67 -1.46
C VAL A 91 17.21 0.18 -1.27
N ASP A 92 17.65 -0.29 -0.13
CA ASP A 92 17.08 -1.49 0.46
C ASP A 92 15.73 -1.03 1.02
N LEU A 93 14.74 -0.88 0.12
CA LEU A 93 13.36 -0.64 0.54
C LEU A 93 13.07 -1.73 1.55
N ASP A 94 12.63 -1.36 2.72
CA ASP A 94 12.23 -2.37 3.68
C ASP A 94 11.06 -3.14 3.09
N SER A 95 11.41 -4.15 2.28
CA SER A 95 10.46 -5.00 1.56
C SER A 95 9.51 -5.72 2.52
N ARG A 96 9.78 -5.64 3.82
CA ARG A 96 8.95 -6.25 4.87
C ARG A 96 7.70 -5.44 5.18
N ILE A 97 7.77 -4.11 5.11
CA ILE A 97 6.63 -3.25 5.48
C ILE A 97 5.66 -3.17 4.29
N VAL A 98 4.48 -3.77 4.44
CA VAL A 98 3.37 -3.67 3.49
C VAL A 98 2.53 -2.43 3.79
N TYR A 99 2.24 -2.18 5.07
CA TYR A 99 1.45 -1.06 5.53
C TYR A 99 1.83 -0.64 6.95
N GLU A 100 1.79 0.66 7.21
CA GLU A 100 1.81 1.28 8.54
C GLU A 100 0.76 2.39 8.62
N GLY A 101 0.15 2.60 9.79
CA GLY A 101 -0.93 3.57 9.98
C GLY A 101 -0.60 5.00 9.55
N ALA A 102 0.68 5.39 9.56
CA ALA A 102 1.15 6.68 9.07
C ALA A 102 0.99 6.86 7.54
N MET A 103 0.83 5.77 6.77
CA MET A 103 0.62 5.80 5.32
C MET A 103 -0.79 6.24 4.92
N GLY A 104 -1.71 6.35 5.88
CA GLY A 104 -3.11 6.70 5.61
C GLY A 104 -3.85 5.62 4.82
N THR A 105 -4.84 6.02 4.01
CA THR A 105 -5.69 5.10 3.25
C THR A 105 -5.15 4.73 1.87
N GLY A 106 -4.10 5.39 1.38
CA GLY A 106 -3.67 5.34 -0.02
C GLY A 106 -3.19 3.97 -0.52
N SER A 107 -2.91 3.03 0.38
CA SER A 107 -2.51 1.66 0.02
C SER A 107 -3.65 0.64 0.03
N PHE A 108 -4.87 1.09 0.34
CA PHE A 108 -6.04 0.24 0.42
C PHE A 108 -7.11 0.64 -0.59
N ALA A 109 -7.79 -0.37 -1.12
CA ALA A 109 -9.07 -0.26 -1.78
C ALA A 109 -10.16 -0.86 -0.89
N GLU A 110 -11.41 -0.55 -1.20
CA GLU A 110 -12.59 -1.11 -0.53
C GLU A 110 -13.41 -1.90 -1.54
N GLU A 111 -13.70 -3.14 -1.23
CA GLU A 111 -14.68 -3.92 -1.98
C GLU A 111 -16.01 -3.87 -1.24
N ALA A 112 -16.82 -2.86 -1.57
CA ALA A 112 -18.14 -2.68 -0.99
C ALA A 112 -19.20 -3.48 -1.75
N ASP A 113 -20.24 -3.90 -1.05
CA ASP A 113 -21.44 -4.47 -1.67
C ASP A 113 -21.99 -3.53 -2.74
N LYS A 114 -22.35 -4.05 -3.92
CA LYS A 114 -22.86 -3.27 -5.08
C LYS A 114 -24.03 -2.35 -4.75
N ALA A 115 -24.75 -2.60 -3.65
CA ALA A 115 -25.86 -1.77 -3.18
C ALA A 115 -25.39 -0.47 -2.47
N ILE A 116 -24.12 -0.36 -2.08
CA ILE A 116 -23.57 0.74 -1.26
C ILE A 116 -22.56 1.58 -2.07
N LEU A 117 -22.44 1.36 -3.36
CA LEU A 117 -21.44 1.93 -4.29
C LEU A 117 -21.31 3.48 -4.32
N LEU A 118 -22.11 4.22 -3.56
CA LEU A 118 -22.08 5.69 -3.54
C LEU A 118 -21.34 6.29 -2.34
N LYS A 119 -20.84 5.47 -1.40
CA LYS A 119 -20.09 5.96 -0.23
C LYS A 119 -18.93 5.03 0.08
N SER A 120 -17.71 5.49 -0.11
CA SER A 120 -16.55 4.82 0.46
C SER A 120 -16.62 4.91 1.98
N GLY A 121 -16.49 3.76 2.65
CA GLY A 121 -16.34 3.68 4.10
C GLY A 121 -14.89 3.67 4.54
N LEU A 122 -13.96 3.77 3.59
CA LEU A 122 -12.52 3.75 3.84
C LEU A 122 -12.08 5.03 4.53
N MET A 123 -11.48 4.90 5.71
CA MET A 123 -11.03 6.05 6.50
C MET A 123 -9.80 5.73 7.35
N VAL A 124 -9.06 6.77 7.71
CA VAL A 124 -8.10 6.69 8.82
C VAL A 124 -8.88 6.73 10.12
N ALA A 125 -8.73 5.69 10.93
CA ALA A 125 -9.33 5.57 12.24
C ALA A 125 -8.26 5.55 13.33
N SER A 126 -8.67 5.82 14.56
CA SER A 126 -7.80 5.72 15.73
C SER A 126 -8.39 4.77 16.76
N THR A 127 -7.53 3.98 17.37
CA THR A 127 -7.91 3.19 18.53
C THR A 127 -8.19 4.10 19.74
N PRO A 128 -8.77 3.62 20.84
CA PRO A 128 -8.93 4.39 22.09
C PRO A 128 -7.63 5.00 22.63
N LEU A 129 -6.48 4.38 22.37
CA LEU A 129 -5.15 4.93 22.72
C LEU A 129 -4.59 5.93 21.71
N GLY A 130 -5.36 6.29 20.66
CA GLY A 130 -4.94 7.24 19.62
C GLY A 130 -4.01 6.65 18.57
N LEU A 131 -3.79 5.34 18.54
CA LEU A 131 -2.99 4.67 17.53
C LEU A 131 -3.75 4.66 16.21
N LYS A 132 -3.11 5.11 15.14
CA LYS A 132 -3.75 5.27 13.83
C LYS A 132 -3.66 4.01 12.97
N GLY A 133 -4.71 3.76 12.20
CA GLY A 133 -4.77 2.71 11.20
C GLY A 133 -5.85 3.01 10.15
N VAL A 134 -6.06 2.08 9.24
CA VAL A 134 -7.11 2.14 8.22
C VAL A 134 -8.27 1.23 8.62
N MET A 135 -9.48 1.65 8.31
CA MET A 135 -10.72 0.93 8.57
C MET A 135 -11.69 1.12 7.40
N SER A 136 -12.56 0.15 7.16
CA SER A 136 -13.77 0.31 6.37
C SER A 136 -15.00 -0.01 7.20
N ASN A 137 -16.04 0.82 7.06
CA ASN A 137 -17.35 0.59 7.69
C ASN A 137 -18.29 -0.23 6.79
N TYR A 138 -18.02 -0.34 5.49
CA TYR A 138 -18.98 -0.86 4.52
C TYR A 138 -18.51 -2.08 3.75
N GLY A 139 -17.23 -2.32 3.67
CA GLY A 139 -16.69 -3.37 2.83
C GLY A 139 -15.41 -4.01 3.35
N GLU A 140 -14.89 -4.93 2.55
CA GLU A 140 -13.60 -5.55 2.77
C GLU A 140 -12.47 -4.56 2.46
N LEU A 141 -11.44 -4.54 3.30
CA LEU A 141 -10.19 -3.83 3.02
C LEU A 141 -9.31 -4.66 2.10
N ILE A 142 -8.86 -4.11 0.99
CA ILE A 142 -7.96 -4.79 0.06
C ILE A 142 -6.66 -4.01 -0.02
N ASN A 143 -5.53 -4.70 0.18
CA ASN A 143 -4.20 -4.14 -0.04
C ASN A 143 -3.48 -4.92 -1.14
N TYR A 144 -3.14 -4.24 -2.24
CA TYR A 144 -2.41 -4.82 -3.37
C TYR A 144 -0.89 -4.70 -3.23
N GLN A 145 -0.39 -3.85 -2.35
CA GLN A 145 1.06 -3.65 -2.15
C GLN A 145 1.76 -4.90 -1.64
N ILE A 146 1.01 -5.80 -0.98
CA ILE A 146 1.56 -7.09 -0.56
C ILE A 146 2.11 -7.88 -1.75
N GLY A 147 1.48 -7.80 -2.92
CA GLY A 147 1.92 -8.48 -4.14
C GLY A 147 3.31 -8.08 -4.60
N ALA A 148 3.66 -6.81 -4.43
CA ALA A 148 5.01 -6.31 -4.74
C ALA A 148 6.06 -6.68 -3.69
N LYS A 149 5.64 -6.99 -2.45
CA LYS A 149 6.52 -7.27 -1.31
C LYS A 149 6.71 -8.76 -1.05
N ALA A 150 5.65 -9.54 -1.24
CA ALA A 150 5.60 -10.97 -0.91
C ALA A 150 6.74 -11.81 -1.54
N PRO A 151 7.13 -11.63 -2.81
CA PRO A 151 8.21 -12.42 -3.41
C PRO A 151 9.56 -12.26 -2.72
N PHE A 152 9.81 -11.11 -2.05
CA PHE A 152 11.05 -10.84 -1.33
C PHE A 152 11.05 -11.35 0.11
N ASN A 153 9.91 -11.90 0.58
CA ASN A 153 9.70 -12.28 1.96
C ASN A 153 9.44 -13.78 2.15
N LYS A 154 9.99 -14.58 1.25
CA LYS A 154 9.96 -16.04 1.28
C LYS A 154 10.40 -16.59 2.64
N GLY A 155 9.62 -17.52 3.21
CA GLY A 155 9.90 -18.13 4.51
C GLY A 155 9.74 -17.22 5.73
N ARG A 156 9.29 -15.96 5.57
CA ARG A 156 9.00 -15.04 6.69
C ARG A 156 7.60 -15.24 7.26
N ILE A 157 7.37 -14.65 8.42
CA ILE A 157 6.06 -14.60 9.07
C ILE A 157 5.36 -13.31 8.63
N LEU A 158 4.10 -13.40 8.19
CA LEU A 158 3.22 -12.25 7.98
C LEU A 158 2.62 -11.84 9.32
N GLN A 159 2.88 -10.61 9.76
CA GLN A 159 2.28 -10.04 10.95
C GLN A 159 1.27 -8.96 10.55
N ILE A 160 0.09 -9.01 11.15
CA ILE A 160 -0.97 -8.01 11.02
C ILE A 160 -1.31 -7.50 12.39
N ASP A 161 -1.16 -6.20 12.60
CA ASP A 161 -1.56 -5.52 13.83
C ASP A 161 -2.94 -4.91 13.61
N ALA A 162 -3.93 -5.41 14.33
CA ALA A 162 -5.32 -5.04 14.19
C ALA A 162 -5.97 -4.69 15.53
N TYR A 163 -7.04 -3.87 15.49
CA TYR A 163 -7.88 -3.54 16.63
C TYR A 163 -9.35 -3.63 16.25
N SER A 164 -10.16 -4.21 17.15
CA SER A 164 -11.62 -4.20 17.05
C SER A 164 -12.24 -3.69 18.33
N TYR A 165 -13.39 -3.03 18.22
CA TYR A 165 -14.20 -2.60 19.36
C TYR A 165 -15.02 -3.72 19.99
N GLU A 166 -15.05 -4.90 19.39
CA GLU A 166 -15.78 -6.08 19.82
C GLU A 166 -14.96 -7.35 19.57
N ASP A 167 -15.27 -8.41 20.30
CA ASP A 167 -14.66 -9.72 20.07
C ASP A 167 -15.10 -10.26 18.73
N ILE A 168 -14.16 -10.63 17.88
CA ILE A 168 -14.39 -11.13 16.53
C ILE A 168 -13.42 -12.24 16.16
N ASP A 169 -13.76 -12.96 15.12
CA ASP A 169 -12.82 -13.78 14.38
C ASP A 169 -12.32 -12.97 13.19
N LEU A 170 -11.05 -12.52 13.26
CA LEU A 170 -10.41 -11.79 12.16
C LEU A 170 -10.22 -12.73 10.97
N GLU A 171 -10.94 -12.49 9.89
CA GLU A 171 -10.84 -13.26 8.65
C GLU A 171 -9.95 -12.54 7.64
N ILE A 172 -8.92 -13.25 7.18
CA ILE A 172 -7.94 -12.75 6.22
C ILE A 172 -7.95 -13.67 5.01
N LYS A 173 -8.05 -13.08 3.82
CA LYS A 173 -7.93 -13.79 2.54
C LYS A 173 -6.72 -13.28 1.77
N LEU A 174 -5.95 -14.19 1.20
CA LEU A 174 -4.88 -13.91 0.28
C LEU A 174 -5.32 -14.31 -1.13
N VAL A 175 -5.17 -13.40 -2.06
CA VAL A 175 -5.42 -13.64 -3.48
C VAL A 175 -4.10 -14.01 -4.13
N ALA A 176 -3.96 -15.25 -4.54
CA ALA A 176 -2.84 -15.73 -5.32
C ALA A 176 -3.20 -15.74 -6.81
N LYS A 177 -2.23 -15.45 -7.67
CA LYS A 177 -2.40 -15.55 -9.12
C LYS A 177 -1.18 -16.26 -9.71
N GLU A 178 -1.45 -17.31 -10.47
CA GLU A 178 -0.47 -18.02 -11.26
C GLU A 178 -1.03 -18.17 -12.68
N ASP A 179 -0.33 -17.59 -13.64
CA ASP A 179 -0.82 -17.44 -15.02
C ASP A 179 -2.21 -16.77 -15.05
N ASP A 180 -3.21 -17.44 -15.62
CA ASP A 180 -4.61 -16.96 -15.67
C ASP A 180 -5.50 -17.52 -14.54
N LYS A 181 -4.93 -18.27 -13.60
CA LYS A 181 -5.66 -18.85 -12.49
C LYS A 181 -5.56 -17.95 -11.25
N VAL A 182 -6.72 -17.63 -10.69
CA VAL A 182 -6.82 -16.92 -9.41
C VAL A 182 -7.27 -17.92 -8.36
N GLU A 183 -6.56 -17.96 -7.26
CA GLU A 183 -6.86 -18.82 -6.12
C GLU A 183 -6.91 -17.98 -4.84
N ILE A 184 -7.86 -18.32 -3.95
CA ILE A 184 -8.03 -17.62 -2.68
C ILE A 184 -7.66 -18.58 -1.56
N PHE A 185 -6.76 -18.12 -0.69
CA PHE A 185 -6.38 -18.79 0.55
C PHE A 185 -6.88 -17.97 1.73
N ALA A 186 -7.46 -18.61 2.73
CA ALA A 186 -8.04 -17.94 3.88
C ALA A 186 -7.49 -18.47 5.20
N VAL A 187 -7.50 -17.61 6.21
CA VAL A 187 -7.23 -17.94 7.61
C VAL A 187 -8.16 -17.12 8.48
N THR A 188 -8.53 -17.68 9.62
CA THR A 188 -9.30 -17.00 10.67
C THR A 188 -8.51 -17.00 11.97
N SER A 189 -8.46 -15.89 12.66
CA SER A 189 -7.74 -15.74 13.93
C SER A 189 -8.63 -15.02 14.95
N PRO A 190 -8.87 -15.60 16.15
CA PRO A 190 -9.67 -14.93 17.16
C PRO A 190 -8.98 -13.66 17.64
N MET A 191 -9.76 -12.60 17.78
CA MET A 191 -9.31 -11.31 18.29
C MET A 191 -10.27 -10.85 19.37
N GLN A 192 -9.75 -10.65 20.57
CA GLN A 192 -10.50 -10.09 21.68
C GLN A 192 -10.39 -8.57 21.70
N THR A 193 -11.46 -7.93 22.12
CA THR A 193 -11.46 -6.49 22.42
C THR A 193 -10.40 -6.17 23.44
N GLY A 194 -9.47 -5.30 23.09
CA GLY A 194 -8.39 -4.88 23.96
C GLY A 194 -8.63 -3.51 24.62
N ASP A 195 -7.64 -3.05 25.33
CA ASP A 195 -7.58 -1.73 26.00
C ASP A 195 -7.31 -0.56 25.04
N GLY A 196 -7.39 -0.79 23.76
CA GLY A 196 -7.10 0.19 22.70
C GLY A 196 -5.74 0.01 22.04
N ALA A 197 -4.95 -0.98 22.44
CA ALA A 197 -3.74 -1.38 21.73
C ALA A 197 -4.07 -2.28 20.54
N PHE A 198 -3.18 -2.29 19.54
CA PHE A 198 -3.28 -3.28 18.49
C PHE A 198 -2.91 -4.68 18.99
N VAL A 199 -3.65 -5.68 18.54
CA VAL A 199 -3.33 -7.09 18.71
C VAL A 199 -2.55 -7.56 17.48
N SER A 200 -1.41 -8.23 17.71
CA SER A 200 -0.57 -8.76 16.62
C SER A 200 -0.96 -10.19 16.30
N HIS A 201 -1.39 -10.41 15.08
CA HIS A 201 -1.67 -11.72 14.51
C HIS A 201 -0.50 -12.13 13.60
N LYS A 202 0.01 -13.36 13.77
CA LYS A 202 1.18 -13.88 13.06
C LYS A 202 0.83 -15.14 12.31
N PHE A 203 1.19 -15.18 11.02
CA PHE A 203 0.84 -16.26 10.12
C PHE A 203 2.04 -16.73 9.30
N LEU A 204 2.14 -18.04 9.15
CA LEU A 204 2.98 -18.69 8.15
C LEU A 204 2.16 -18.92 6.86
N PRO A 205 2.79 -19.14 5.70
CA PRO A 205 2.05 -19.46 4.47
C PRO A 205 1.07 -20.61 4.65
N ASN A 206 1.50 -21.69 5.30
CA ASN A 206 0.71 -22.90 5.49
C ASN A 206 -0.48 -22.77 6.47
N ASP A 207 -0.61 -21.66 7.19
CA ASP A 207 -1.82 -21.35 7.97
C ASP A 207 -3.00 -21.00 7.04
N PHE A 208 -2.70 -20.46 5.86
CA PHE A 208 -3.70 -20.13 4.86
C PHE A 208 -4.05 -21.34 4.01
N LYS A 209 -5.34 -21.60 3.84
CA LYS A 209 -5.84 -22.75 3.07
C LYS A 209 -6.85 -22.29 2.02
N ASN A 210 -6.83 -22.98 0.87
CA ASN A 210 -7.82 -22.76 -0.17
C ASN A 210 -9.13 -23.55 0.11
N SER A 211 -10.09 -23.46 -0.79
CA SER A 211 -11.41 -24.10 -0.65
C SER A 211 -11.39 -25.63 -0.54
N ILE A 212 -10.30 -26.28 -0.97
CA ILE A 212 -10.09 -27.72 -0.86
C ILE A 212 -9.06 -28.09 0.22
N MET A 213 -8.80 -27.18 1.16
CA MET A 213 -7.91 -27.33 2.32
C MET A 213 -6.43 -27.52 1.99
N MET A 214 -6.01 -27.19 0.76
CA MET A 214 -4.59 -27.16 0.40
C MET A 214 -3.93 -25.89 0.99
N PRO A 215 -2.80 -26.03 1.69
CA PRO A 215 -2.10 -24.88 2.25
C PRO A 215 -1.41 -24.04 1.16
N LEU A 216 -1.24 -22.74 1.44
CA LEU A 216 -0.33 -21.90 0.67
C LEU A 216 1.11 -22.35 0.95
N GLU A 217 1.89 -22.60 -0.09
CA GLU A 217 3.27 -23.08 0.06
C GLU A 217 4.25 -21.94 0.40
N ASP A 218 4.09 -20.78 -0.24
CA ASP A 218 4.94 -19.61 -0.05
C ASP A 218 4.18 -18.33 -0.44
N TRP A 219 4.79 -17.15 -0.15
CA TRP A 219 4.22 -15.85 -0.43
C TRP A 219 4.35 -15.39 -1.89
N ASP A 220 5.19 -16.00 -2.71
CA ASP A 220 5.63 -15.52 -4.03
C ASP A 220 4.50 -15.30 -5.05
N LYS A 221 3.40 -16.04 -4.92
CA LYS A 221 2.23 -15.95 -5.81
C LYS A 221 1.17 -14.94 -5.35
N ILE A 222 1.34 -14.34 -4.16
CA ILE A 222 0.34 -13.44 -3.58
C ILE A 222 0.31 -12.11 -4.34
N LYS A 223 -0.90 -11.65 -4.68
CA LYS A 223 -1.17 -10.39 -5.38
C LYS A 223 -1.94 -9.39 -4.54
N ALA A 224 -2.77 -9.88 -3.60
CA ALA A 224 -3.52 -9.02 -2.70
C ALA A 224 -3.80 -9.71 -1.37
N ILE A 225 -4.02 -8.90 -0.34
CA ILE A 225 -4.57 -9.31 0.95
C ILE A 225 -5.91 -8.62 1.15
N LYS A 226 -6.92 -9.37 1.59
CA LYS A 226 -8.24 -8.87 1.96
C LYS A 226 -8.47 -9.09 3.44
N ILE A 227 -8.90 -8.04 4.14
CA ILE A 227 -9.43 -8.12 5.49
C ILE A 227 -10.95 -8.05 5.38
N VAL A 228 -11.60 -9.16 5.72
CA VAL A 228 -13.04 -9.33 5.45
C VAL A 228 -13.91 -8.61 6.48
N ASN A 229 -13.42 -8.44 7.69
CA ASN A 229 -14.16 -7.85 8.78
C ASN A 229 -14.33 -6.34 8.62
N LYS A 230 -15.57 -5.86 8.76
CA LYS A 230 -15.90 -4.44 8.88
C LYS A 230 -15.52 -3.93 10.27
N ASN A 231 -15.29 -2.62 10.38
CA ASN A 231 -15.00 -1.93 11.67
C ASN A 231 -13.73 -2.43 12.38
N VAL A 232 -12.85 -3.08 11.66
CA VAL A 232 -11.51 -3.44 12.15
C VAL A 232 -10.52 -2.38 11.73
N ILE A 233 -9.73 -1.87 12.66
CA ILE A 233 -8.66 -0.91 12.40
C ILE A 233 -7.37 -1.70 12.16
N ILE A 234 -6.81 -1.60 10.97
CA ILE A 234 -5.52 -2.19 10.62
C ILE A 234 -4.42 -1.16 10.84
N GLY A 235 -3.56 -1.41 11.80
CA GLY A 235 -2.45 -0.53 12.16
C GLY A 235 -1.18 -0.82 11.39
N LYS A 236 -0.92 -2.11 11.10
CA LYS A 236 0.31 -2.53 10.43
C LYS A 236 0.12 -3.87 9.70
N ILE A 237 0.80 -4.01 8.56
CA ILE A 237 1.01 -5.28 7.86
C ILE A 237 2.50 -5.36 7.53
N ILE A 238 3.19 -6.39 8.01
CA ILE A 238 4.65 -6.52 7.86
C ILE A 238 5.06 -7.99 7.79
N PHE A 239 6.12 -8.27 7.04
CA PHE A 239 6.85 -9.55 7.10
C PHE A 239 8.00 -9.46 8.12
N ILE A 240 8.07 -10.40 9.06
CA ILE A 240 9.08 -10.45 10.14
C ILE A 240 9.90 -11.74 10.10
#